data_b289a83df3776b2ff6948da0c2ce4892
#
_entry.id   b289a83df3776b2ff6948da0c2ce4892
#
_cell.length_a   1.000
_cell.length_b   1.000
_cell.length_c   1.000
_cell.angle_alpha   90.00
_cell.angle_beta   90.00
_cell.angle_gamma   90.00
#
_symmetry.space_group_name_H-M   'P 1'
#
loop_
_entity.id
_entity.type
_entity.pdbx_description
1 polymer ?
#
loop_
_entity_poly.entity_id
_entity_poly.type
_entity_poly.pdbx_seq_one_letter_code
_entity_poly.pdbx_strand_id
1 'polypeptide(L)'
;LRAAAKGVERIYLATDPDREGEAIGWHLANELGSKDRPVGRLLFNEITKKAVCAALDAAVEEERVIDQQMVDAQQARRVVDRLVGYLVSPLLWEKIRNPTPNSFSLSAGRVQSVALKLVCDRENEIDRFKSEEYWHLFARLAGKAPPEFDAKVVKRGKHALKIANDAEAKAAVADLKGAGFVVSNVATKERKKKAPPPFITSKLQQTARFPVKKTMMLAQQLYE
;
A
#
# COMPACT_ATOMS: atom_id res chain seq x y z
N LEU A 1 3.08 27.21 -22.86
CA LEU A 1 3.24 27.92 -21.60
C LEU A 1 3.76 29.33 -21.84
N ARG A 2 4.90 29.55 -22.53
CA ARG A 2 5.45 30.90 -22.80
C ARG A 2 4.46 31.81 -23.53
N ALA A 3 3.64 31.31 -24.46
CA ALA A 3 2.61 32.10 -25.14
C ALA A 3 1.48 32.52 -24.18
N ALA A 4 1.04 31.59 -23.31
CA ALA A 4 0.02 31.87 -22.31
C ALA A 4 0.51 32.83 -21.20
N ALA A 5 1.81 32.87 -20.96
CA ALA A 5 2.42 33.78 -19.97
C ALA A 5 2.64 35.21 -20.48
N LYS A 6 2.34 35.48 -21.76
CA LYS A 6 2.45 36.86 -22.32
C LYS A 6 1.26 37.69 -21.86
N GLY A 7 1.55 38.90 -21.34
CA GLY A 7 0.52 39.87 -20.95
C GLY A 7 -0.17 39.60 -19.62
N VAL A 8 0.32 38.64 -18.80
CA VAL A 8 -0.15 38.42 -17.43
C VAL A 8 0.74 39.18 -16.43
N GLU A 9 0.14 39.68 -15.37
CA GLU A 9 0.84 40.42 -14.31
C GLU A 9 1.58 39.53 -13.34
N ARG A 10 1.03 38.32 -13.06
CA ARG A 10 1.60 37.35 -12.09
C ARG A 10 1.36 35.94 -12.56
N ILE A 11 2.27 35.03 -12.22
CA ILE A 11 2.16 33.61 -12.48
C ILE A 11 2.14 32.86 -11.15
N TYR A 12 1.15 31.97 -10.97
CA TYR A 12 1.08 31.07 -9.83
C TYR A 12 1.42 29.65 -10.25
N LEU A 13 2.34 29.01 -9.52
CA LEU A 13 2.75 27.64 -9.72
C LEU A 13 1.99 26.73 -8.75
N ALA A 14 1.09 25.94 -9.29
CA ALA A 14 0.18 25.06 -8.54
C ALA A 14 0.55 23.58 -8.68
N THR A 15 1.85 23.28 -8.69
CA THR A 15 2.36 21.90 -8.69
C THR A 15 2.19 21.28 -7.31
N ASP A 16 2.23 19.93 -7.22
CA ASP A 16 2.04 19.20 -5.97
C ASP A 16 2.99 19.68 -4.86
N PRO A 17 2.56 19.66 -3.58
CA PRO A 17 3.39 20.07 -2.45
C PRO A 17 4.38 18.97 -2.04
N ASP A 18 5.15 18.49 -3.01
CA ASP A 18 6.23 17.52 -2.81
C ASP A 18 7.50 17.99 -3.55
N ARG A 19 8.62 17.28 -3.33
CA ARG A 19 9.90 17.66 -3.94
C ARG A 19 9.90 17.58 -5.46
N GLU A 20 9.07 16.74 -6.08
CA GLU A 20 8.96 16.67 -7.54
C GLU A 20 8.16 17.86 -8.08
N GLY A 21 7.07 18.22 -7.41
CA GLY A 21 6.30 19.42 -7.72
C GLY A 21 7.09 20.70 -7.49
N GLU A 22 7.91 20.80 -6.42
CA GLU A 22 8.79 21.94 -6.18
C GLU A 22 9.86 22.06 -7.28
N ALA A 23 10.46 20.96 -7.72
CA ALA A 23 11.43 20.97 -8.82
C ALA A 23 10.79 21.38 -10.15
N ILE A 24 9.57 20.90 -10.46
CA ILE A 24 8.80 21.35 -11.63
C ILE A 24 8.51 22.85 -11.52
N GLY A 25 8.06 23.31 -10.36
CA GLY A 25 7.80 24.72 -10.07
C GLY A 25 9.04 25.58 -10.29
N TRP A 26 10.20 25.14 -9.80
CA TRP A 26 11.49 25.81 -9.97
C TRP A 26 11.89 25.93 -11.45
N HIS A 27 11.75 24.88 -12.23
CA HIS A 27 12.01 24.91 -13.67
C HIS A 27 11.08 25.90 -14.39
N LEU A 28 9.79 25.89 -14.05
CA LEU A 28 8.81 26.82 -14.63
C LEU A 28 9.09 28.26 -14.22
N ALA A 29 9.48 28.51 -12.99
CA ALA A 29 9.85 29.86 -12.53
C ALA A 29 11.05 30.41 -13.31
N ASN A 30 12.08 29.57 -13.53
CA ASN A 30 13.25 29.98 -14.31
C ASN A 30 12.92 30.25 -15.80
N GLU A 31 11.94 29.55 -16.36
CA GLU A 31 11.56 29.69 -17.77
C GLU A 31 10.54 30.80 -18.03
N LEU A 32 9.66 31.08 -17.08
CA LEU A 32 8.52 31.98 -17.25
C LEU A 32 8.63 33.25 -16.43
N GLY A 33 9.40 33.26 -15.34
CA GLY A 33 9.58 34.39 -14.45
C GLY A 33 10.41 35.52 -15.11
N SER A 34 10.12 36.73 -14.73
CA SER A 34 10.92 37.93 -15.05
C SER A 34 10.73 38.97 -13.93
N LYS A 35 11.55 40.06 -13.95
CA LYS A 35 11.40 41.15 -12.99
C LYS A 35 10.01 41.80 -13.03
N ASP A 36 9.42 41.86 -14.24
CA ASP A 36 8.11 42.47 -14.44
C ASP A 36 6.96 41.47 -14.25
N ARG A 37 7.26 40.23 -13.90
CA ARG A 37 6.31 39.13 -13.81
C ARG A 37 6.69 38.16 -12.69
N PRO A 38 6.33 38.53 -11.46
CA PRO A 38 6.66 37.72 -10.29
C PRO A 38 5.94 36.37 -10.35
N VAL A 39 6.61 35.34 -9.83
CA VAL A 39 6.11 33.96 -9.76
C VAL A 39 5.84 33.64 -8.30
N GLY A 40 4.61 33.26 -7.98
CA GLY A 40 4.20 32.82 -6.64
C GLY A 40 3.93 31.32 -6.59
N ARG A 41 4.02 30.73 -5.41
CA ARG A 41 3.74 29.32 -5.15
C ARG A 41 2.34 29.14 -4.57
N LEU A 42 1.54 28.27 -5.19
CA LEU A 42 0.19 27.91 -4.74
C LEU A 42 0.22 26.48 -4.18
N LEU A 43 -0.18 26.31 -2.93
CA LEU A 43 -0.16 25.00 -2.27
C LEU A 43 -1.58 24.58 -1.88
N PHE A 44 -2.01 23.43 -2.37
CA PHE A 44 -3.24 22.77 -1.96
C PHE A 44 -3.07 21.24 -2.07
N ASN A 45 -3.83 20.51 -1.25
CA ASN A 45 -3.77 19.06 -1.20
C ASN A 45 -4.92 18.38 -1.95
N GLU A 46 -5.86 19.18 -2.48
CA GLU A 46 -7.03 18.70 -3.22
C GLU A 46 -7.41 19.68 -4.32
N ILE A 47 -7.91 19.16 -5.44
CA ILE A 47 -8.33 19.99 -6.58
C ILE A 47 -9.85 20.23 -6.48
N THR A 48 -10.26 20.97 -5.46
CA THR A 48 -11.64 21.46 -5.32
C THR A 48 -11.67 22.97 -5.47
N LYS A 49 -12.78 23.51 -5.98
CA LYS A 49 -12.94 24.97 -6.13
C LYS A 49 -12.67 25.70 -4.82
N LYS A 50 -13.16 25.15 -3.69
CA LYS A 50 -12.96 25.75 -2.36
C LYS A 50 -11.49 25.78 -1.96
N ALA A 51 -10.76 24.67 -2.14
CA ALA A 51 -9.35 24.59 -1.78
C ALA A 51 -8.47 25.46 -2.67
N VAL A 52 -8.74 25.50 -3.97
CA VAL A 52 -8.00 26.35 -4.92
C VAL A 52 -8.24 27.82 -4.63
N CYS A 53 -9.47 28.28 -4.38
CA CYS A 53 -9.76 29.66 -4.02
C CYS A 53 -9.08 30.04 -2.68
N ALA A 54 -9.20 29.20 -1.65
CA ALA A 54 -8.56 29.46 -0.36
C ALA A 54 -7.02 29.55 -0.47
N ALA A 55 -6.42 28.66 -1.28
CA ALA A 55 -4.98 28.69 -1.54
C ALA A 55 -4.55 29.95 -2.32
N LEU A 56 -5.39 30.44 -3.24
CA LEU A 56 -5.14 31.68 -3.98
C LEU A 56 -5.20 32.89 -3.06
N ASP A 57 -6.22 32.98 -2.20
CA ASP A 57 -6.35 34.04 -1.21
C ASP A 57 -5.12 34.09 -0.29
N ALA A 58 -4.71 32.92 0.24
CA ALA A 58 -3.50 32.81 1.06
C ALA A 58 -2.21 33.17 0.30
N ALA A 59 -2.11 32.85 -0.98
CA ALA A 59 -0.93 33.17 -1.80
C ALA A 59 -0.84 34.68 -2.15
N VAL A 60 -1.95 35.40 -2.09
CA VAL A 60 -1.97 36.83 -2.25
C VAL A 60 -1.45 37.55 -0.99
N GLU A 61 -1.78 37.01 0.20
CA GLU A 61 -1.37 37.55 1.49
C GLU A 61 0.08 37.14 1.86
N GLU A 62 0.45 35.89 1.60
CA GLU A 62 1.77 35.35 1.86
C GLU A 62 2.51 35.15 0.54
N GLU A 63 3.55 35.92 0.26
CA GLU A 63 4.43 35.65 -0.89
C GLU A 63 5.21 34.35 -0.68
N ARG A 64 4.56 33.24 -0.96
CA ARG A 64 5.21 31.92 -0.87
C ARG A 64 6.15 31.74 -2.05
N VAL A 65 7.39 31.45 -1.71
CA VAL A 65 8.47 31.13 -2.65
C VAL A 65 8.65 29.62 -2.77
N ILE A 66 9.34 29.21 -3.81
CA ILE A 66 9.72 27.81 -4.04
C ILE A 66 10.68 27.36 -2.93
N ASP A 67 10.46 26.17 -2.38
CA ASP A 67 11.36 25.55 -1.40
C ASP A 67 12.60 24.98 -2.10
N GLN A 68 13.71 25.71 -2.02
CA GLN A 68 14.97 25.33 -2.63
C GLN A 68 15.52 24.03 -2.05
N GLN A 69 15.27 23.70 -0.79
CA GLN A 69 15.75 22.48 -0.17
C GLN A 69 15.06 21.23 -0.77
N MET A 70 13.77 21.36 -1.06
CA MET A 70 13.03 20.31 -1.77
C MET A 70 13.51 20.14 -3.21
N VAL A 71 13.80 21.24 -3.90
CA VAL A 71 14.38 21.22 -5.26
C VAL A 71 15.72 20.50 -5.26
N ASP A 72 16.61 20.87 -4.34
CA ASP A 72 17.96 20.27 -4.21
C ASP A 72 17.86 18.78 -3.87
N ALA A 73 16.92 18.39 -3.00
CA ALA A 73 16.69 16.99 -2.66
C ALA A 73 16.22 16.17 -3.88
N GLN A 74 15.36 16.75 -4.72
CA GLN A 74 14.91 16.11 -5.96
C GLN A 74 16.06 15.98 -6.97
N GLN A 75 16.86 17.03 -7.15
CA GLN A 75 18.01 16.99 -8.05
C GLN A 75 19.05 15.96 -7.57
N ALA A 76 19.38 15.94 -6.29
CA ALA A 76 20.28 14.94 -5.71
C ALA A 76 19.77 13.51 -5.97
N ARG A 77 18.47 13.27 -5.77
CA ARG A 77 17.86 11.98 -6.09
C ARG A 77 18.04 11.61 -7.56
N ARG A 78 17.75 12.54 -8.46
CA ARG A 78 17.88 12.33 -9.92
C ARG A 78 19.32 11.98 -10.32
N VAL A 79 20.30 12.69 -9.75
CA VAL A 79 21.72 12.42 -9.99
C VAL A 79 22.09 11.02 -9.50
N VAL A 80 21.71 10.66 -8.27
CA VAL A 80 21.99 9.33 -7.70
C VAL A 80 21.31 8.22 -8.51
N ASP A 81 20.04 8.39 -8.91
CA ASP A 81 19.33 7.40 -9.73
C ASP A 81 20.05 7.19 -11.09
N ARG A 82 20.53 8.28 -11.69
CA ARG A 82 21.30 8.21 -12.93
C ARG A 82 22.63 7.50 -12.74
N LEU A 83 23.38 7.85 -11.71
CA LEU A 83 24.68 7.23 -11.41
C LEU A 83 24.53 5.72 -11.16
N VAL A 84 23.57 5.33 -10.33
CA VAL A 84 23.29 3.90 -10.06
C VAL A 84 22.91 3.17 -11.35
N GLY A 85 22.00 3.75 -12.14
CA GLY A 85 21.59 3.14 -13.41
C GLY A 85 22.77 2.92 -14.38
N TYR A 86 23.60 3.93 -14.57
CA TYR A 86 24.73 3.87 -15.50
C TYR A 86 25.90 3.00 -15.04
N LEU A 87 26.13 2.92 -13.72
CA LEU A 87 27.23 2.12 -13.17
C LEU A 87 26.84 0.64 -13.02
N VAL A 88 25.59 0.35 -12.66
CA VAL A 88 25.17 -1.02 -12.33
C VAL A 88 24.58 -1.75 -13.54
N SER A 89 23.84 -1.06 -14.44
CA SER A 89 23.22 -1.74 -15.59
C SER A 89 24.25 -2.45 -16.51
N PRO A 90 25.42 -1.89 -16.81
CA PRO A 90 26.43 -2.59 -17.62
C PRO A 90 26.92 -3.89 -16.99
N LEU A 91 27.01 -3.96 -15.64
CA LEU A 91 27.38 -5.20 -14.93
C LEU A 91 26.34 -6.30 -15.18
N LEU A 92 25.04 -5.95 -15.23
CA LEU A 92 23.99 -6.90 -15.57
C LEU A 92 24.13 -7.41 -17.00
N TRP A 93 24.51 -6.56 -17.96
CA TRP A 93 24.69 -6.96 -19.35
C TRP A 93 25.90 -7.91 -19.51
N GLU A 94 26.93 -7.69 -18.73
CA GLU A 94 28.13 -8.55 -18.74
C GLU A 94 27.88 -9.91 -18.06
N LYS A 95 27.21 -9.89 -16.91
CA LYS A 95 27.11 -11.09 -16.03
C LYS A 95 25.88 -11.94 -16.30
N ILE A 96 24.79 -11.35 -16.79
CA ILE A 96 23.52 -12.05 -17.04
C ILE A 96 23.34 -12.23 -18.55
N ARG A 97 23.50 -13.47 -19.00
CA ARG A 97 23.26 -13.84 -20.39
C ARG A 97 21.77 -13.76 -20.72
N ASN A 98 21.41 -12.86 -21.62
CA ASN A 98 20.05 -12.79 -22.13
C ASN A 98 19.78 -13.98 -23.06
N PRO A 99 18.79 -14.84 -22.78
CA PRO A 99 18.52 -16.03 -23.58
C PRO A 99 17.86 -15.70 -24.93
N THR A 100 17.36 -14.49 -25.13
CA THR A 100 16.66 -14.08 -26.37
C THR A 100 17.37 -12.93 -27.07
N PRO A 101 17.62 -13.02 -28.38
CA PRO A 101 18.35 -12.00 -29.15
C PRO A 101 17.69 -10.61 -29.14
N ASN A 102 16.37 -10.54 -28.89
CA ASN A 102 15.58 -9.32 -28.90
C ASN A 102 15.17 -8.87 -27.50
N SER A 103 15.74 -9.43 -26.44
CA SER A 103 15.43 -8.94 -25.09
C SER A 103 16.08 -7.58 -24.86
N PHE A 104 15.26 -6.61 -24.46
CA PHE A 104 15.75 -5.30 -24.03
C PHE A 104 16.85 -5.48 -22.99
N SER A 105 17.86 -4.64 -23.07
CA SER A 105 18.96 -4.66 -22.10
C SER A 105 18.41 -4.51 -20.68
N LEU A 106 18.86 -5.39 -19.77
CA LEU A 106 18.51 -5.33 -18.36
C LEU A 106 18.94 -3.97 -17.77
N SER A 107 18.13 -3.43 -16.89
CA SER A 107 18.47 -2.19 -16.20
C SER A 107 18.40 -2.38 -14.69
N ALA A 108 19.29 -1.73 -13.97
CA ALA A 108 19.26 -1.62 -12.52
C ALA A 108 18.82 -0.23 -12.10
N GLY A 109 18.15 -0.16 -10.97
CA GLY A 109 17.71 1.09 -10.37
C GLY A 109 17.34 0.87 -8.91
N ARG A 110 17.43 1.91 -8.08
CA ARG A 110 17.18 1.81 -6.63
C ARG A 110 15.80 1.27 -6.30
N VAL A 111 14.78 1.69 -7.02
CA VAL A 111 13.40 1.20 -6.81
C VAL A 111 13.21 -0.20 -7.38
N GLN A 112 13.69 -0.44 -8.61
CA GLN A 112 13.56 -1.73 -9.29
C GLN A 112 14.25 -2.86 -8.51
N SER A 113 15.46 -2.62 -8.02
CA SER A 113 16.23 -3.64 -7.29
C SER A 113 15.59 -4.00 -5.96
N VAL A 114 15.04 -3.02 -5.25
CA VAL A 114 14.31 -3.26 -3.99
C VAL A 114 13.01 -4.01 -4.25
N ALA A 115 12.24 -3.61 -5.26
CA ALA A 115 11.00 -4.30 -5.63
C ALA A 115 11.27 -5.76 -6.01
N LEU A 116 12.29 -6.02 -6.84
CA LEU A 116 12.69 -7.38 -7.21
C LEU A 116 13.12 -8.20 -5.99
N LYS A 117 13.91 -7.59 -5.08
CA LYS A 117 14.31 -8.27 -3.85
C LYS A 117 13.10 -8.70 -3.03
N LEU A 118 12.11 -7.83 -2.83
CA LEU A 118 10.89 -8.18 -2.08
C LEU A 118 10.11 -9.33 -2.72
N VAL A 119 10.03 -9.36 -4.05
CA VAL A 119 9.40 -10.47 -4.78
C VAL A 119 10.18 -11.77 -4.58
N CYS A 120 11.51 -11.73 -4.76
CA CYS A 120 12.36 -12.91 -4.56
C CYS A 120 12.33 -13.42 -3.11
N ASP A 121 12.33 -12.53 -2.13
CA ASP A 121 12.23 -12.91 -0.71
C ASP A 121 10.89 -13.63 -0.45
N ARG A 122 9.79 -13.14 -1.03
CA ARG A 122 8.48 -13.80 -0.93
C ARG A 122 8.45 -15.16 -1.63
N GLU A 123 9.01 -15.28 -2.83
CA GLU A 123 9.12 -16.56 -3.53
C GLU A 123 9.94 -17.58 -2.72
N ASN A 124 11.07 -17.14 -2.13
CA ASN A 124 11.86 -17.98 -1.25
C ASN A 124 11.08 -18.45 0.00
N GLU A 125 10.18 -17.63 0.55
CA GLU A 125 9.30 -18.04 1.64
C GLU A 125 8.29 -19.10 1.16
N ILE A 126 7.73 -18.92 -0.03
CA ILE A 126 6.78 -19.87 -0.64
C ILE A 126 7.48 -21.22 -0.90
N ASP A 127 8.66 -21.20 -1.50
CA ASP A 127 9.44 -22.41 -1.80
C ASP A 127 9.86 -23.20 -0.55
N ARG A 128 10.11 -22.47 0.55
CA ARG A 128 10.45 -23.08 1.85
C ARG A 128 9.25 -23.54 2.65
N PHE A 129 8.06 -23.13 2.24
CA PHE A 129 6.84 -23.45 2.97
C PHE A 129 6.58 -24.96 2.91
N LYS A 130 6.50 -25.58 4.07
CA LYS A 130 6.09 -26.97 4.22
C LYS A 130 4.64 -27.01 4.64
N SER A 131 3.83 -27.65 3.82
CA SER A 131 2.43 -27.90 4.18
C SER A 131 2.36 -28.87 5.35
N GLU A 132 1.71 -28.45 6.43
CA GLU A 132 1.45 -29.30 7.60
C GLU A 132 -0.04 -29.64 7.67
N GLU A 133 -0.33 -30.93 7.74
CA GLU A 133 -1.69 -31.42 7.94
C GLU A 133 -2.13 -31.12 9.37
N TYR A 134 -3.34 -30.63 9.53
CA TYR A 134 -3.98 -30.45 10.84
C TYR A 134 -5.46 -30.78 10.79
N TRP A 135 -5.97 -31.27 11.91
CA TRP A 135 -7.35 -31.68 12.06
C TRP A 135 -8.03 -30.90 13.16
N HIS A 136 -9.29 -30.57 12.93
CA HIS A 136 -10.17 -30.00 13.96
C HIS A 136 -11.27 -30.99 14.28
N LEU A 137 -11.45 -31.29 15.57
CA LEU A 137 -12.50 -32.17 16.05
C LEU A 137 -13.65 -31.35 16.61
N PHE A 138 -14.86 -31.64 16.14
CA PHE A 138 -16.10 -31.02 16.62
C PHE A 138 -17.03 -32.11 17.13
N ALA A 139 -17.62 -31.88 18.29
CA ALA A 139 -18.69 -32.69 18.83
C ALA A 139 -20.02 -31.96 18.61
N ARG A 140 -20.96 -32.60 17.92
CA ARG A 140 -22.33 -32.10 17.82
C ARG A 140 -23.10 -32.54 19.06
N LEU A 141 -23.54 -31.59 19.86
CA LEU A 141 -24.15 -31.80 21.14
C LEU A 141 -25.63 -31.30 21.12
N ALA A 142 -26.50 -32.10 21.75
CA ALA A 142 -27.88 -31.73 21.96
C ALA A 142 -28.12 -31.55 23.46
N GLY A 143 -28.66 -30.38 23.83
CA GLY A 143 -29.13 -30.12 25.20
C GLY A 143 -30.57 -30.60 25.41
N LYS A 144 -31.12 -30.35 26.60
CA LYS A 144 -32.54 -30.65 26.89
C LYS A 144 -33.51 -29.82 26.05
N ALA A 145 -33.05 -28.69 25.52
CA ALA A 145 -33.80 -27.81 24.64
C ALA A 145 -33.01 -27.52 23.34
N PRO A 146 -33.67 -27.46 22.18
CA PRO A 146 -33.03 -27.07 20.92
C PRO A 146 -32.54 -25.61 20.98
N PRO A 147 -31.57 -25.20 20.12
CA PRO A 147 -30.96 -25.98 19.04
C PRO A 147 -29.76 -26.82 19.47
N GLU A 148 -29.39 -27.82 18.64
CA GLU A 148 -28.09 -28.48 18.71
C GLU A 148 -26.97 -27.48 18.45
N PHE A 149 -25.79 -27.75 18.98
CA PHE A 149 -24.62 -26.89 18.77
C PHE A 149 -23.35 -27.70 18.59
N ASP A 150 -22.39 -27.12 17.85
CA ASP A 150 -21.11 -27.74 17.62
C ASP A 150 -20.07 -27.19 18.63
N ALA A 151 -19.47 -28.10 19.38
CA ALA A 151 -18.41 -27.80 20.33
C ALA A 151 -17.05 -28.24 19.79
N LYS A 152 -16.10 -27.31 19.66
CA LYS A 152 -14.75 -27.61 19.23
C LYS A 152 -13.95 -28.18 20.38
N VAL A 153 -13.31 -29.34 20.15
CA VAL A 153 -12.38 -29.92 21.13
C VAL A 153 -11.05 -29.14 21.03
N VAL A 154 -10.69 -28.48 22.12
CA VAL A 154 -9.52 -27.58 22.13
C VAL A 154 -8.36 -28.07 23.00
N LYS A 155 -8.65 -28.92 23.98
CA LYS A 155 -7.62 -29.42 24.93
C LYS A 155 -7.86 -30.87 25.30
N ARG A 156 -6.76 -31.59 25.59
CA ARG A 156 -6.75 -32.87 26.27
C ARG A 156 -5.97 -32.72 27.58
N GLY A 157 -6.67 -32.76 28.70
CA GLY A 157 -6.09 -32.41 29.98
C GLY A 157 -5.64 -30.93 30.03
N LYS A 158 -4.38 -30.69 30.36
CA LYS A 158 -3.79 -29.34 30.43
C LYS A 158 -3.22 -28.83 29.10
N HIS A 159 -3.08 -29.70 28.09
CA HIS A 159 -2.39 -29.40 26.82
C HIS A 159 -3.40 -29.10 25.69
N ALA A 160 -3.03 -28.19 24.78
CA ALA A 160 -3.79 -27.96 23.56
C ALA A 160 -3.81 -29.23 22.70
N LEU A 161 -4.98 -29.61 22.20
CA LEU A 161 -5.11 -30.74 21.30
C LEU A 161 -4.58 -30.36 19.92
N LYS A 162 -3.51 -31.02 19.50
CA LYS A 162 -2.98 -30.98 18.14
C LYS A 162 -3.15 -32.35 17.53
N ILE A 163 -3.80 -32.43 16.39
CA ILE A 163 -4.03 -33.65 15.64
C ILE A 163 -3.38 -33.42 14.28
N ALA A 164 -2.36 -34.20 13.98
CA ALA A 164 -1.54 -34.06 12.78
C ALA A 164 -1.89 -35.04 11.65
N ASN A 165 -2.67 -36.07 11.95
CA ASN A 165 -3.01 -37.13 11.00
C ASN A 165 -4.35 -37.80 11.30
N ASP A 166 -4.87 -38.53 10.31
CA ASP A 166 -6.14 -39.27 10.39
C ASP A 166 -6.16 -40.33 11.52
N ALA A 167 -5.04 -40.98 11.78
CA ALA A 167 -4.98 -42.01 12.84
C ALA A 167 -5.20 -41.39 14.23
N GLU A 168 -4.56 -40.25 14.50
CA GLU A 168 -4.76 -39.49 15.74
C GLU A 168 -6.19 -38.91 15.83
N ALA A 169 -6.77 -38.47 14.70
CA ALA A 169 -8.15 -38.01 14.65
C ALA A 169 -9.12 -39.14 15.01
N LYS A 170 -8.96 -40.31 14.43
CA LYS A 170 -9.77 -41.51 14.75
C LYS A 170 -9.63 -41.96 16.20
N ALA A 171 -8.43 -41.95 16.76
CA ALA A 171 -8.18 -42.27 18.16
C ALA A 171 -8.90 -41.26 19.07
N ALA A 172 -8.79 -39.96 18.80
CA ALA A 172 -9.47 -38.93 19.57
C ALA A 172 -11.01 -39.04 19.48
N VAL A 173 -11.56 -39.41 18.33
CA VAL A 173 -13.00 -39.68 18.17
C VAL A 173 -13.40 -40.92 18.98
N ALA A 174 -12.58 -41.97 18.99
CA ALA A 174 -12.88 -43.18 19.76
C ALA A 174 -12.90 -42.88 21.28
N ASP A 175 -11.99 -42.07 21.79
CA ASP A 175 -11.95 -41.62 23.18
C ASP A 175 -13.20 -40.82 23.61
N LEU A 176 -13.84 -40.14 22.67
CA LEU A 176 -15.01 -39.32 22.92
C LEU A 176 -16.35 -40.05 22.72
N LYS A 177 -16.32 -41.22 22.06
CA LYS A 177 -17.52 -42.05 21.86
C LYS A 177 -18.02 -42.55 23.21
N GLY A 178 -19.25 -42.17 23.55
CA GLY A 178 -19.89 -42.56 24.81
C GLY A 178 -19.50 -41.74 26.04
N ALA A 179 -18.67 -40.72 25.86
CA ALA A 179 -18.34 -39.77 26.92
C ALA A 179 -19.51 -38.88 27.29
N GLY A 180 -19.70 -38.61 28.57
CA GLY A 180 -20.66 -37.63 29.07
C GLY A 180 -20.11 -36.21 28.90
N PHE A 181 -20.91 -35.32 28.34
CA PHE A 181 -20.54 -33.92 28.19
C PHE A 181 -21.23 -33.06 29.25
N VAL A 182 -20.46 -32.24 29.95
CA VAL A 182 -20.96 -31.36 31.03
C VAL A 182 -20.50 -29.93 30.77
N VAL A 183 -21.42 -28.98 30.87
CA VAL A 183 -21.08 -27.56 30.83
C VAL A 183 -20.42 -27.19 32.15
N SER A 184 -19.11 -26.96 32.14
CA SER A 184 -18.35 -26.60 33.36
C SER A 184 -18.32 -25.11 33.64
N ASN A 185 -18.41 -24.27 32.61
CA ASN A 185 -18.38 -22.83 32.74
C ASN A 185 -19.08 -22.15 31.58
N VAL A 186 -19.81 -21.07 31.86
CA VAL A 186 -20.42 -20.18 30.86
C VAL A 186 -19.87 -18.78 31.11
N ALA A 187 -19.13 -18.25 30.14
CA ALA A 187 -18.60 -16.90 30.21
C ALA A 187 -19.23 -16.01 29.15
N THR A 188 -19.95 -14.99 29.58
CA THR A 188 -20.47 -13.96 28.69
C THR A 188 -19.50 -12.83 28.59
N LYS A 189 -19.07 -12.49 27.37
CA LYS A 189 -18.17 -11.36 27.13
C LYS A 189 -18.81 -10.39 26.14
N GLU A 190 -18.92 -9.15 26.57
CA GLU A 190 -19.32 -8.08 25.65
C GLU A 190 -18.15 -7.75 24.71
N ARG A 191 -18.39 -7.82 23.41
CA ARG A 191 -17.42 -7.39 22.38
C ARG A 191 -17.91 -6.10 21.74
N LYS A 192 -17.21 -5.01 21.99
CA LYS A 192 -17.43 -3.74 21.29
C LYS A 192 -16.65 -3.76 19.97
N LYS A 193 -17.35 -3.84 18.85
CA LYS A 193 -16.75 -3.71 17.52
C LYS A 193 -16.83 -2.24 17.12
N LYS A 194 -15.68 -1.58 17.09
CA LYS A 194 -15.59 -0.21 16.55
C LYS A 194 -15.83 -0.24 15.06
N ALA A 195 -16.39 0.84 14.53
CA ALA A 195 -16.45 1.03 13.08
C ALA A 195 -15.02 0.97 12.50
N PRO A 196 -14.84 0.38 11.32
CA PRO A 196 -13.54 0.43 10.65
C PRO A 196 -13.16 1.89 10.34
N PRO A 197 -11.86 2.22 10.34
CA PRO A 197 -11.42 3.54 9.92
C PRO A 197 -11.78 3.79 8.44
N PRO A 198 -11.83 5.06 8.00
CA PRO A 198 -11.97 5.38 6.59
C PRO A 198 -10.92 4.67 5.74
N PHE A 199 -11.23 4.39 4.49
CA PHE A 199 -10.30 3.78 3.57
C PHE A 199 -9.12 4.71 3.27
N ILE A 200 -7.91 4.18 3.38
CA ILE A 200 -6.76 4.72 2.68
C ILE A 200 -6.75 4.18 1.25
N THR A 201 -6.07 4.86 0.34
CA THR A 201 -6.05 4.53 -1.09
C THR A 201 -5.73 3.05 -1.36
N SER A 202 -4.69 2.52 -0.72
CA SER A 202 -4.29 1.13 -0.89
C SER A 202 -5.36 0.14 -0.41
N LYS A 203 -6.02 0.44 0.70
CA LYS A 203 -7.09 -0.41 1.23
C LYS A 203 -8.34 -0.36 0.35
N LEU A 204 -8.66 0.80 -0.19
CA LEU A 204 -9.75 0.95 -1.16
C LEU A 204 -9.48 0.10 -2.41
N GLN A 205 -8.27 0.18 -2.97
CA GLN A 205 -7.86 -0.60 -4.14
C GLN A 205 -7.93 -2.11 -3.89
N GLN A 206 -7.53 -2.58 -2.70
CA GLN A 206 -7.58 -3.99 -2.32
C GLN A 206 -9.00 -4.51 -2.06
N THR A 207 -9.90 -3.64 -1.61
CA THR A 207 -11.26 -4.03 -1.21
C THR A 207 -12.26 -3.91 -2.36
N ALA A 208 -12.02 -2.99 -3.29
CA ALA A 208 -12.87 -2.77 -4.45
C ALA A 208 -12.85 -4.00 -5.38
N ARG A 209 -14.02 -4.30 -5.97
CA ARG A 209 -14.18 -5.39 -6.96
C ARG A 209 -13.73 -4.99 -8.37
N PHE A 210 -13.27 -3.76 -8.55
CA PHE A 210 -12.83 -3.23 -9.84
C PHE A 210 -11.29 -3.26 -9.95
N PRO A 211 -10.75 -3.28 -11.17
CA PRO A 211 -9.33 -3.03 -11.38
C PRO A 211 -8.91 -1.69 -10.79
N VAL A 212 -7.67 -1.60 -10.33
CA VAL A 212 -7.12 -0.42 -9.62
C VAL A 212 -7.41 0.88 -10.38
N LYS A 213 -7.16 0.92 -11.68
CA LYS A 213 -7.39 2.11 -12.52
C LYS A 213 -8.86 2.58 -12.48
N LYS A 214 -9.81 1.64 -12.60
CA LYS A 214 -11.24 1.96 -12.54
C LYS A 214 -11.67 2.39 -11.14
N THR A 215 -11.14 1.74 -10.10
CA THR A 215 -11.40 2.11 -8.71
C THR A 215 -10.99 3.55 -8.44
N MET A 216 -9.80 3.95 -8.87
CA MET A 216 -9.30 5.31 -8.65
C MET A 216 -10.08 6.35 -9.46
N MET A 217 -10.43 6.03 -10.70
CA MET A 217 -11.28 6.91 -11.54
C MET A 217 -12.64 7.16 -10.88
N LEU A 218 -13.32 6.10 -10.39
CA LEU A 218 -14.61 6.24 -9.71
C LEU A 218 -14.49 6.98 -8.39
N ALA A 219 -13.43 6.73 -7.62
CA ALA A 219 -13.17 7.45 -6.37
C ALA A 219 -12.99 8.95 -6.61
N GLN A 220 -12.25 9.33 -7.67
CA GLN A 220 -12.06 10.71 -8.05
C GLN A 220 -13.37 11.39 -8.47
N GLN A 221 -14.16 10.73 -9.32
CA GLN A 221 -15.46 11.24 -9.75
C GLN A 221 -16.47 11.42 -8.61
N LEU A 222 -16.39 10.61 -7.57
CA LEU A 222 -17.24 10.74 -6.38
C LEU A 222 -16.76 11.85 -5.42
N TYR A 223 -15.50 12.19 -5.50
CA TYR A 223 -14.88 13.21 -4.67
C TYR A 223 -15.08 14.63 -5.22
N GLU A 224 -14.98 14.79 -6.54
CA GLU A 224 -15.26 16.05 -7.27
C GLU A 224 -16.77 16.33 -7.35
#